data_0ac31850ce9a9586f2a2b2c48ece495e
#
_entry.id   0ac31850ce9a9586f2a2b2c48ece495e
#
_cell.length_a   1.000
_cell.length_b   1.000
_cell.length_c   1.000
_cell.angle_alpha   90.00
_cell.angle_beta   90.00
_cell.angle_gamma   90.00
#
_symmetry.space_group_name_H-M   'P 1'
#
loop_
_entity.id
_entity.type
_entity.pdbx_description
1 polymer ?
#
loop_
_entity_poly.entity_id
_entity_poly.type
_entity_poly.pdbx_seq_one_letter_code
_entity_poly.pdbx_strand_id
1 'polypeptide(L)'
;MDYLANYFEQYGQLFFTGMVDTTIMTCVSCILAYVIGLPVGVWYNCTTPNGLRPNPKLNFVLGWVINILRAMPFVILMVAIQPFTRLLVGSSLGVAAACVPLTITAAPFVARIVEQSLAEVDTGVVEATRSFGASDWQIIKVLLRESLPSIIRGAAISFVTLFGFTAMAGCIGAGGLGDIAVRYGYQRFMPDVMVGAVILCIIFIVVFQVIGDTLSAKLDHRHSLSSQGKRRRKKREAASFSVVK
;
A
#
# COMPACT_ATOMS: atom_id res chain seq x y z
N MET A 1 0.57 -26.12 30.33
CA MET A 1 1.68 -25.31 29.77
C MET A 1 2.54 -26.13 28.82
N ASP A 2 2.65 -27.43 29.04
CA ASP A 2 3.51 -28.32 28.23
C ASP A 2 3.07 -28.48 26.77
N TYR A 3 1.75 -28.41 26.48
CA TYR A 3 1.26 -28.49 25.11
C TYR A 3 1.72 -27.30 24.23
N LEU A 4 1.63 -26.09 24.75
CA LEU A 4 2.09 -24.90 24.05
C LEU A 4 3.60 -24.88 23.85
N ALA A 5 4.37 -25.32 24.86
CA ALA A 5 5.82 -25.40 24.76
C ALA A 5 6.23 -26.38 23.66
N ASN A 6 5.67 -27.59 23.66
CA ASN A 6 5.93 -28.61 22.63
C ASN A 6 5.49 -28.15 21.24
N TYR A 7 4.37 -27.43 21.14
CA TYR A 7 3.88 -26.88 19.88
C TYR A 7 4.86 -25.85 19.28
N PHE A 8 5.35 -24.90 20.12
CA PHE A 8 6.32 -23.91 19.67
C PHE A 8 7.69 -24.54 19.37
N GLU A 9 8.12 -25.55 20.09
CA GLU A 9 9.35 -26.28 19.79
C GLU A 9 9.26 -27.01 18.44
N GLN A 10 8.11 -27.57 18.12
CA GLN A 10 7.90 -28.34 16.89
C GLN A 10 7.67 -27.46 15.66
N TYR A 11 6.90 -26.36 15.78
CA TYR A 11 6.46 -25.54 14.64
C TYR A 11 7.01 -24.12 14.64
N GLY A 12 7.71 -23.70 15.70
CA GLY A 12 8.19 -22.33 15.84
C GLY A 12 9.12 -21.91 14.71
N GLN A 13 10.05 -22.78 14.32
CA GLN A 13 10.95 -22.53 13.19
C GLN A 13 10.22 -22.44 11.84
N LEU A 14 9.19 -23.26 11.64
CA LEU A 14 8.34 -23.22 10.45
C LEU A 14 7.63 -21.87 10.33
N PHE A 15 7.00 -21.43 11.42
CA PHE A 15 6.31 -20.14 11.47
C PHE A 15 7.27 -18.96 11.32
N PHE A 16 8.43 -19.02 11.95
CA PHE A 16 9.45 -17.97 11.83
C PHE A 16 9.90 -17.81 10.36
N THR A 17 10.23 -18.91 9.69
CA THR A 17 10.60 -18.89 8.27
C THR A 17 9.45 -18.34 7.41
N GLY A 18 8.22 -18.79 7.65
CA GLY A 18 7.05 -18.28 6.93
C GLY A 18 6.80 -16.80 7.15
N MET A 19 7.02 -16.27 8.36
CA MET A 19 6.94 -14.84 8.63
C MET A 19 8.02 -14.05 7.89
N VAL A 20 9.25 -14.52 7.88
CA VAL A 20 10.36 -13.89 7.15
C VAL A 20 10.07 -13.87 5.66
N ASP A 21 9.66 -14.98 5.07
CA ASP A 21 9.32 -15.09 3.65
C ASP A 21 8.19 -14.13 3.27
N THR A 22 7.11 -14.11 4.06
CA THR A 22 5.98 -13.19 3.83
C THR A 22 6.42 -11.73 3.94
N THR A 23 7.27 -11.40 4.93
CA THR A 23 7.80 -10.05 5.11
C THR A 23 8.64 -9.63 3.92
N ILE A 24 9.54 -10.49 3.45
CA ILE A 24 10.39 -10.22 2.27
C ILE A 24 9.51 -9.99 1.04
N MET A 25 8.56 -10.90 0.75
CA MET A 25 7.65 -10.74 -0.38
C MET A 25 6.89 -9.42 -0.33
N THR A 26 6.33 -9.08 0.82
CA THR A 26 5.52 -7.86 0.99
C THR A 26 6.38 -6.59 0.88
N CYS A 27 7.51 -6.53 1.60
CA CYS A 27 8.39 -5.36 1.61
C CYS A 27 9.01 -5.10 0.24
N VAL A 28 9.62 -6.13 -0.37
CA VAL A 28 10.27 -5.99 -1.68
C VAL A 28 9.25 -5.58 -2.75
N SER A 29 8.11 -6.26 -2.80
CA SER A 29 7.06 -5.93 -3.78
C SER A 29 6.47 -4.54 -3.55
N CYS A 30 6.29 -4.12 -2.29
CA CYS A 30 5.80 -2.78 -1.97
C CYS A 30 6.79 -1.70 -2.41
N ILE A 31 8.08 -1.87 -2.11
CA ILE A 31 9.12 -0.92 -2.53
C ILE A 31 9.17 -0.81 -4.05
N LEU A 32 9.22 -1.94 -4.76
CA LEU A 32 9.25 -1.94 -6.22
C LEU A 32 7.98 -1.35 -6.83
N ALA A 33 6.82 -1.63 -6.23
CA ALA A 33 5.55 -1.05 -6.66
C ALA A 33 5.53 0.48 -6.50
N TYR A 34 6.13 1.02 -5.42
CA TYR A 34 6.28 2.46 -5.24
C TYR A 34 7.32 3.07 -6.20
N VAL A 35 8.43 2.39 -6.46
CA VAL A 35 9.45 2.86 -7.44
C VAL A 35 8.83 3.02 -8.83
N ILE A 36 7.91 2.13 -9.23
CA ILE A 36 7.22 2.18 -10.51
C ILE A 36 5.96 3.04 -10.44
N GLY A 37 5.12 2.82 -9.45
CA GLY A 37 3.79 3.40 -9.33
C GLY A 37 3.80 4.89 -9.00
N LEU A 38 4.76 5.38 -8.20
CA LEU A 38 4.84 6.79 -7.85
C LEU A 38 5.10 7.68 -9.08
N PRO A 39 6.12 7.42 -9.93
CA PRO A 39 6.32 8.20 -11.15
C PRO A 39 5.11 8.13 -12.09
N VAL A 40 4.52 6.94 -12.25
CA VAL A 40 3.34 6.75 -13.10
C VAL A 40 2.14 7.52 -12.56
N GLY A 41 1.90 7.50 -11.26
CA GLY A 41 0.82 8.24 -10.60
C GLY A 41 0.98 9.76 -10.71
N VAL A 42 2.21 10.27 -10.53
CA VAL A 42 2.54 11.68 -10.77
C VAL A 42 2.26 12.07 -12.22
N TRP A 43 2.73 11.26 -13.16
CA TRP A 43 2.52 11.51 -14.59
C TRP A 43 1.03 11.48 -14.94
N TYR A 44 0.29 10.51 -14.41
CA TYR A 44 -1.15 10.42 -14.59
C TYR A 44 -1.87 11.67 -14.07
N ASN A 45 -1.55 12.14 -12.86
CA ASN A 45 -2.09 13.39 -12.29
C ASN A 45 -1.74 14.61 -13.16
N CYS A 46 -0.49 14.74 -13.63
CA CYS A 46 -0.07 15.86 -14.47
C CYS A 46 -0.85 15.97 -15.79
N THR A 47 -1.33 14.85 -16.33
CA THR A 47 -2.06 14.81 -17.61
C THR A 47 -3.57 15.01 -17.49
N THR A 48 -4.12 15.10 -16.27
CA THR A 48 -5.54 15.39 -16.03
C THR A 48 -5.94 16.76 -16.58
N PRO A 49 -7.24 17.02 -16.82
CA PRO A 49 -7.72 18.32 -17.33
C PRO A 49 -7.29 19.52 -16.48
N ASN A 50 -7.18 19.34 -15.17
CA ASN A 50 -6.73 20.35 -14.20
C ASN A 50 -5.26 20.18 -13.79
N GLY A 51 -4.52 19.32 -14.47
CA GLY A 51 -3.12 19.01 -14.19
C GLY A 51 -2.15 20.06 -14.73
N LEU A 52 -0.86 19.85 -14.48
CA LEU A 52 0.20 20.79 -14.91
C LEU A 52 0.37 20.82 -16.42
N ARG A 53 0.19 19.70 -17.11
CA ARG A 53 0.31 19.53 -18.57
C ARG A 53 -0.87 18.73 -19.11
N PRO A 54 -2.06 19.31 -19.25
CA PRO A 54 -3.26 18.61 -19.67
C PRO A 54 -3.06 17.92 -21.02
N ASN A 55 -3.27 16.62 -21.05
CA ASN A 55 -3.24 15.81 -22.28
C ASN A 55 -4.33 14.72 -22.21
N PRO A 56 -5.55 15.00 -22.74
CA PRO A 56 -6.67 14.07 -22.62
C PRO A 56 -6.41 12.70 -23.22
N LYS A 57 -5.67 12.62 -24.33
CA LYS A 57 -5.36 11.35 -24.99
C LYS A 57 -4.44 10.48 -24.13
N LEU A 58 -3.37 11.08 -23.60
CA LEU A 58 -2.41 10.38 -22.76
C LEU A 58 -3.05 9.98 -21.41
N ASN A 59 -3.84 10.87 -20.82
CA ASN A 59 -4.58 10.58 -19.58
C ASN A 59 -5.55 9.41 -19.78
N PHE A 60 -6.27 9.39 -20.89
CA PHE A 60 -7.17 8.28 -21.23
C PHE A 60 -6.41 6.95 -21.33
N VAL A 61 -5.29 6.91 -22.06
CA VAL A 61 -4.48 5.68 -22.22
C VAL A 61 -3.92 5.21 -20.89
N LEU A 62 -3.31 6.11 -20.10
CA LEU A 62 -2.78 5.76 -18.78
C LEU A 62 -3.87 5.25 -17.84
N GLY A 63 -5.03 5.93 -17.83
CA GLY A 63 -6.17 5.51 -17.01
C GLY A 63 -6.70 4.12 -17.40
N TRP A 64 -6.78 3.82 -18.70
CA TRP A 64 -7.18 2.51 -19.20
C TRP A 64 -6.18 1.42 -18.80
N VAL A 65 -4.89 1.64 -19.00
CA VAL A 65 -3.84 0.68 -18.63
C VAL A 65 -3.88 0.39 -17.13
N ILE A 66 -3.93 1.44 -16.29
CA ILE A 66 -4.01 1.31 -14.84
C ILE A 66 -5.27 0.52 -14.44
N ASN A 67 -6.43 0.83 -15.03
CA ASN A 67 -7.69 0.18 -14.68
C ASN A 67 -7.73 -1.29 -15.13
N ILE A 68 -7.23 -1.63 -16.30
CA ILE A 68 -7.16 -3.01 -16.80
C ILE A 68 -6.28 -3.86 -15.91
N LEU A 69 -5.07 -3.36 -15.57
CA LEU A 69 -4.14 -4.10 -14.70
C LEU A 69 -4.72 -4.33 -13.30
N ARG A 70 -5.46 -3.36 -12.77
CA ARG A 70 -6.13 -3.48 -11.47
C ARG A 70 -7.37 -4.39 -11.49
N ALA A 71 -8.01 -4.54 -12.65
CA ALA A 71 -9.17 -5.42 -12.79
C ALA A 71 -8.78 -6.91 -12.89
N MET A 72 -7.51 -7.22 -13.15
CA MET A 72 -7.05 -8.60 -13.26
C MET A 72 -7.01 -9.28 -11.88
N PRO A 73 -7.67 -10.45 -11.71
CA PRO A 73 -7.54 -11.22 -10.49
C PRO A 73 -6.08 -11.66 -10.28
N PHE A 74 -5.54 -11.40 -9.08
CA PHE A 74 -4.12 -11.64 -8.77
C PHE A 74 -3.66 -13.06 -9.11
N VAL A 75 -4.45 -14.07 -8.73
CA VAL A 75 -4.10 -15.49 -8.96
C VAL A 75 -3.98 -15.79 -10.45
N ILE A 76 -4.89 -15.23 -11.28
CA ILE A 76 -4.84 -15.42 -12.74
C ILE A 76 -3.63 -14.73 -13.33
N LEU A 77 -3.35 -13.48 -12.90
CA LEU A 77 -2.16 -12.76 -13.35
C LEU A 77 -0.87 -13.52 -12.98
N MET A 78 -0.77 -14.00 -11.74
CA MET A 78 0.39 -14.75 -11.26
C MET A 78 0.67 -15.98 -12.13
N VAL A 79 -0.35 -16.75 -12.49
CA VAL A 79 -0.21 -17.92 -13.36
C VAL A 79 0.13 -17.52 -14.79
N ALA A 80 -0.56 -16.50 -15.32
CA ALA A 80 -0.36 -16.05 -16.70
C ALA A 80 1.06 -15.53 -16.97
N ILE A 81 1.69 -14.88 -15.99
CA ILE A 81 3.03 -14.30 -16.15
C ILE A 81 4.17 -15.23 -15.66
N GLN A 82 3.88 -16.48 -15.30
CA GLN A 82 4.92 -17.45 -14.91
C GLN A 82 6.10 -17.54 -15.91
N PRO A 83 5.88 -17.59 -17.25
CA PRO A 83 6.98 -17.63 -18.19
C PRO A 83 7.88 -16.38 -18.10
N PHE A 84 7.28 -15.21 -17.92
CA PHE A 84 8.00 -13.95 -17.74
C PHE A 84 8.75 -13.91 -16.41
N THR A 85 8.11 -14.38 -15.32
CA THR A 85 8.75 -14.50 -14.01
C THR A 85 9.98 -15.40 -14.07
N ARG A 86 9.87 -16.56 -14.73
CA ARG A 86 10.98 -17.49 -14.91
C ARG A 86 12.12 -16.88 -15.72
N LEU A 87 11.82 -16.05 -16.71
CA LEU A 87 12.84 -15.35 -17.48
C LEU A 87 13.62 -14.34 -16.63
N LEU A 88 12.94 -13.64 -15.71
CA LEU A 88 13.56 -12.63 -14.85
C LEU A 88 14.34 -13.20 -13.68
N VAL A 89 13.79 -14.23 -13.02
CA VAL A 89 14.28 -14.72 -11.72
C VAL A 89 14.91 -16.12 -11.84
N GLY A 90 14.75 -16.78 -12.99
CA GLY A 90 15.21 -18.17 -13.20
C GLY A 90 14.30 -19.26 -12.64
N SER A 91 13.31 -18.90 -11.83
CA SER A 91 12.33 -19.81 -11.21
C SER A 91 10.91 -19.26 -11.35
N SER A 92 9.91 -20.14 -11.33
CA SER A 92 8.49 -19.80 -11.25
C SER A 92 7.93 -19.93 -9.84
N LEU A 93 8.70 -20.48 -8.91
CA LEU A 93 8.28 -20.79 -7.53
C LEU A 93 9.22 -20.15 -6.52
N GLY A 94 8.73 -19.97 -5.31
CA GLY A 94 9.47 -19.39 -4.19
C GLY A 94 9.31 -17.89 -4.05
N VAL A 95 9.89 -17.34 -2.98
CA VAL A 95 9.77 -15.94 -2.54
C VAL A 95 10.15 -14.94 -3.62
N ALA A 96 11.31 -15.12 -4.25
CA ALA A 96 11.79 -14.21 -5.30
C ALA A 96 10.87 -14.20 -6.54
N ALA A 97 10.37 -15.38 -6.94
CA ALA A 97 9.44 -15.49 -8.05
C ALA A 97 8.11 -14.79 -7.76
N ALA A 98 7.59 -14.90 -6.55
CA ALA A 98 6.36 -14.26 -6.15
C ALA A 98 6.44 -12.73 -6.13
N CYS A 99 7.62 -12.14 -5.89
CA CYS A 99 7.79 -10.69 -5.91
C CYS A 99 7.46 -10.07 -7.27
N VAL A 100 7.64 -10.79 -8.38
CA VAL A 100 7.36 -10.26 -9.73
C VAL A 100 5.86 -10.00 -9.93
N PRO A 101 4.95 -11.00 -9.83
CA PRO A 101 3.51 -10.77 -9.98
C PRO A 101 2.95 -9.82 -8.91
N LEU A 102 3.44 -9.89 -7.67
CA LEU A 102 3.04 -8.97 -6.61
C LEU A 102 3.35 -7.52 -6.98
N THR A 103 4.54 -7.25 -7.51
CA THR A 103 4.94 -5.91 -7.96
C THR A 103 4.09 -5.42 -9.12
N ILE A 104 3.86 -6.27 -10.14
CA ILE A 104 3.06 -5.91 -11.33
C ILE A 104 1.60 -5.60 -10.95
N THR A 105 1.04 -6.34 -9.99
CA THR A 105 -0.31 -6.07 -9.48
C THR A 105 -0.36 -4.80 -8.64
N ALA A 106 0.65 -4.56 -7.81
CA ALA A 106 0.65 -3.43 -6.89
C ALA A 106 1.00 -2.10 -7.55
N ALA A 107 1.86 -2.07 -8.57
CA ALA A 107 2.29 -0.84 -9.20
C ALA A 107 1.14 0.03 -9.74
N PRO A 108 0.15 -0.48 -10.48
CA PRO A 108 -1.00 0.31 -10.92
C PRO A 108 -1.93 0.72 -9.76
N PHE A 109 -2.00 -0.08 -8.69
CA PHE A 109 -2.72 0.29 -7.48
C PHE A 109 -2.07 1.47 -6.78
N VAL A 110 -0.74 1.44 -6.61
CA VAL A 110 0.05 2.55 -6.07
C VAL A 110 -0.06 3.79 -6.96
N ALA A 111 0.03 3.66 -8.29
CA ALA A 111 -0.13 4.78 -9.21
C ALA A 111 -1.47 5.51 -9.01
N ARG A 112 -2.55 4.76 -8.77
CA ARG A 112 -3.85 5.34 -8.49
C ARG A 112 -3.93 6.03 -7.13
N ILE A 113 -3.33 5.43 -6.09
CA ILE A 113 -3.24 6.05 -4.76
C ILE A 113 -2.47 7.38 -4.84
N VAL A 114 -1.33 7.39 -5.53
CA VAL A 114 -0.50 8.59 -5.69
C VAL A 114 -1.28 9.68 -6.42
N GLU A 115 -1.94 9.34 -7.53
CA GLU A 115 -2.76 10.29 -8.28
C GLU A 115 -3.86 10.90 -7.40
N GLN A 116 -4.59 10.08 -6.64
CA GLN A 116 -5.63 10.56 -5.73
C GLN A 116 -5.04 11.45 -4.62
N SER A 117 -3.91 11.07 -4.04
CA SER A 117 -3.23 11.87 -3.02
C SER A 117 -2.77 13.24 -3.52
N LEU A 118 -2.32 13.32 -4.78
CA LEU A 118 -1.96 14.59 -5.42
C LEU A 118 -3.19 15.44 -5.75
N ALA A 119 -4.29 14.80 -6.14
CA ALA A 119 -5.55 15.49 -6.44
C ALA A 119 -6.23 16.10 -5.19
N GLU A 120 -5.90 15.62 -3.99
CA GLU A 120 -6.39 16.19 -2.71
C GLU A 120 -5.69 17.49 -2.32
N VAL A 121 -4.59 17.88 -2.99
CA VAL A 121 -3.87 19.10 -2.69
C VAL A 121 -4.67 20.29 -3.21
N ASP A 122 -4.79 21.33 -2.38
CA ASP A 122 -5.51 22.56 -2.72
C ASP A 122 -4.92 23.23 -3.99
N THR A 123 -5.79 23.53 -4.94
CA THR A 123 -5.39 24.19 -6.20
C THR A 123 -4.73 25.55 -5.97
N GLY A 124 -5.09 26.25 -4.89
CA GLY A 124 -4.46 27.51 -4.49
C GLY A 124 -2.96 27.36 -4.20
N VAL A 125 -2.50 26.21 -3.71
CA VAL A 125 -1.07 25.92 -3.53
C VAL A 125 -0.35 25.89 -4.87
N VAL A 126 -0.96 25.26 -5.89
CA VAL A 126 -0.42 25.20 -7.24
C VAL A 126 -0.38 26.59 -7.89
N GLU A 127 -1.47 27.36 -7.77
CA GLU A 127 -1.58 28.70 -8.33
C GLU A 127 -0.58 29.66 -7.68
N ALA A 128 -0.47 29.64 -6.34
CA ALA A 128 0.51 30.45 -5.62
C ALA A 128 1.94 30.11 -6.05
N THR A 129 2.28 28.80 -6.12
CA THR A 129 3.61 28.36 -6.52
C THR A 129 3.93 28.80 -7.95
N ARG A 130 2.97 28.73 -8.85
CA ARG A 130 3.10 29.19 -10.24
C ARG A 130 3.28 30.69 -10.33
N SER A 131 2.58 31.50 -9.50
CA SER A 131 2.69 32.95 -9.45
C SER A 131 4.08 33.43 -9.02
N PHE A 132 4.82 32.62 -8.26
CA PHE A 132 6.22 32.87 -7.93
C PHE A 132 7.20 32.46 -9.03
N GLY A 133 6.72 32.04 -10.22
CA GLY A 133 7.57 31.68 -11.36
C GLY A 133 8.20 30.27 -11.23
N ALA A 134 7.64 29.38 -10.40
CA ALA A 134 8.15 28.04 -10.24
C ALA A 134 8.00 27.21 -11.52
N SER A 135 9.03 26.41 -11.84
CA SER A 135 8.99 25.42 -12.92
C SER A 135 8.06 24.24 -12.56
N ASP A 136 7.58 23.50 -13.59
CA ASP A 136 6.71 22.33 -13.38
C ASP A 136 7.33 21.33 -12.39
N TRP A 137 8.64 21.11 -12.43
CA TRP A 137 9.35 20.24 -11.51
C TRP A 137 9.32 20.73 -10.06
N GLN A 138 9.41 22.05 -9.86
CA GLN A 138 9.29 22.64 -8.53
C GLN A 138 7.87 22.50 -8.00
N ILE A 139 6.86 22.68 -8.86
CA ILE A 139 5.45 22.47 -8.51
C ILE A 139 5.20 21.01 -8.14
N ILE A 140 5.71 20.04 -8.90
CA ILE A 140 5.61 18.59 -8.59
C ILE A 140 6.23 18.30 -7.21
N LYS A 141 7.38 18.87 -6.87
CA LYS A 141 7.99 18.69 -5.55
C LYS A 141 7.11 19.24 -4.42
N VAL A 142 6.48 20.40 -4.63
CA VAL A 142 5.55 20.97 -3.65
C VAL A 142 4.32 20.06 -3.49
N LEU A 143 3.72 19.61 -4.60
CA LEU A 143 2.59 18.68 -4.59
C LEU A 143 2.93 17.38 -3.83
N LEU A 144 4.08 16.77 -4.11
CA LEU A 144 4.52 15.55 -3.42
C LEU A 144 4.74 15.79 -1.92
N ARG A 145 5.27 16.97 -1.54
CA ARG A 145 5.48 17.32 -0.14
C ARG A 145 4.16 17.52 0.61
N GLU A 146 3.23 18.22 -0.02
CA GLU A 146 1.89 18.46 0.56
C GLU A 146 1.04 17.20 0.64
N SER A 147 1.19 16.28 -0.32
CA SER A 147 0.46 15.01 -0.35
C SER A 147 1.15 13.88 0.42
N LEU A 148 2.35 14.10 0.97
CA LEU A 148 3.14 13.07 1.64
C LEU A 148 2.38 12.30 2.74
N PRO A 149 1.59 12.93 3.63
CA PRO A 149 0.80 12.21 4.64
C PRO A 149 -0.22 11.26 4.00
N SER A 150 -0.89 11.69 2.91
CA SER A 150 -1.85 10.86 2.17
C SER A 150 -1.15 9.70 1.46
N ILE A 151 0.02 9.94 0.83
CA ILE A 151 0.83 8.91 0.19
C ILE A 151 1.30 7.86 1.21
N ILE A 152 1.73 8.25 2.41
CA ILE A 152 2.16 7.31 3.47
C ILE A 152 0.98 6.49 3.98
N ARG A 153 -0.19 7.09 4.15
CA ARG A 153 -1.41 6.35 4.47
C ARG A 153 -1.75 5.34 3.37
N GLY A 154 -1.63 5.76 2.11
CA GLY A 154 -1.76 4.88 0.95
C GLY A 154 -0.74 3.75 0.93
N ALA A 155 0.50 3.99 1.39
CA ALA A 155 1.52 2.96 1.52
C ALA A 155 1.15 1.89 2.56
N ALA A 156 0.58 2.28 3.69
CA ALA A 156 0.08 1.33 4.68
C ALA A 156 -1.05 0.46 4.10
N ILE A 157 -2.00 1.06 3.38
CA ILE A 157 -3.08 0.33 2.70
C ILE A 157 -2.50 -0.63 1.65
N SER A 158 -1.54 -0.17 0.85
CA SER A 158 -0.88 -1.00 -0.18
C SER A 158 -0.17 -2.19 0.46
N PHE A 159 0.52 -1.98 1.57
CA PHE A 159 1.23 -3.02 2.30
C PHE A 159 0.28 -4.10 2.81
N VAL A 160 -0.82 -3.71 3.46
CA VAL A 160 -1.85 -4.65 3.95
C VAL A 160 -2.50 -5.42 2.80
N THR A 161 -2.77 -4.76 1.68
CA THR A 161 -3.34 -5.40 0.49
C THR A 161 -2.37 -6.41 -0.12
N LEU A 162 -1.08 -6.05 -0.24
CA LEU A 162 -0.03 -6.94 -0.72
C LEU A 162 0.15 -8.15 0.19
N PHE A 163 0.07 -7.95 1.51
CA PHE A 163 0.10 -9.06 2.45
C PHE A 163 -1.00 -10.08 2.17
N GLY A 164 -2.23 -9.64 1.89
CA GLY A 164 -3.32 -10.54 1.47
C GLY A 164 -2.98 -11.30 0.18
N PHE A 165 -2.31 -10.67 -0.79
CA PHE A 165 -1.86 -11.34 -2.01
C PHE A 165 -0.72 -12.33 -1.77
N THR A 166 0.17 -12.10 -0.80
CA THR A 166 1.21 -13.10 -0.45
C THR A 166 0.61 -14.39 0.09
N ALA A 167 -0.51 -14.32 0.82
CA ALA A 167 -1.22 -15.51 1.26
C ALA A 167 -1.75 -16.32 0.06
N MET A 168 -2.29 -15.66 -0.96
CA MET A 168 -2.72 -16.31 -2.20
C MET A 168 -1.53 -16.87 -2.99
N ALA A 169 -0.41 -16.14 -3.05
CA ALA A 169 0.82 -16.61 -3.68
C ALA A 169 1.36 -17.88 -3.00
N GLY A 170 1.24 -17.97 -1.68
CA GLY A 170 1.59 -19.15 -0.90
C GLY A 170 0.87 -20.41 -1.36
N CYS A 171 -0.42 -20.31 -1.74
CA CYS A 171 -1.19 -21.45 -2.28
C CYS A 171 -0.58 -22.05 -3.56
N ILE A 172 0.23 -21.27 -4.29
CA ILE A 172 0.83 -21.67 -5.59
C ILE A 172 2.35 -21.94 -5.43
N GLY A 173 2.83 -22.07 -4.19
CA GLY A 173 4.22 -22.44 -3.91
C GLY A 173 5.21 -21.26 -3.80
N ALA A 174 4.72 -20.08 -3.43
CA ALA A 174 5.57 -18.92 -3.12
C ALA A 174 6.30 -19.06 -1.78
N GLY A 175 5.80 -19.92 -0.87
CA GLY A 175 6.22 -19.94 0.52
C GLY A 175 5.43 -18.97 1.40
N GLY A 176 5.94 -18.69 2.60
CA GLY A 176 5.33 -17.76 3.55
C GLY A 176 4.22 -18.36 4.40
N LEU A 177 3.55 -17.51 5.19
CA LEU A 177 2.47 -17.93 6.10
C LEU A 177 1.27 -18.52 5.35
N GLY A 178 0.97 -18.04 4.14
CA GLY A 178 -0.10 -18.58 3.30
C GLY A 178 0.16 -20.03 2.87
N ASP A 179 1.39 -20.34 2.49
CA ASP A 179 1.81 -21.70 2.17
C ASP A 179 1.70 -22.63 3.38
N ILE A 180 2.11 -22.16 4.57
CA ILE A 180 1.98 -22.93 5.81
C ILE A 180 0.52 -23.24 6.11
N ALA A 181 -0.36 -22.22 6.02
CA ALA A 181 -1.78 -22.41 6.28
C ALA A 181 -2.40 -23.44 5.34
N VAL A 182 -2.09 -23.38 4.04
CA VAL A 182 -2.69 -24.28 3.05
C VAL A 182 -2.02 -25.64 3.05
N ARG A 183 -0.70 -25.73 2.99
CA ARG A 183 0.04 -26.97 2.85
C ARG A 183 0.00 -27.83 4.12
N TYR A 184 0.21 -27.21 5.29
CA TYR A 184 0.19 -27.95 6.56
C TYR A 184 -1.22 -27.96 7.17
N GLY A 185 -1.88 -26.79 7.23
CA GLY A 185 -3.19 -26.65 7.87
C GLY A 185 -4.29 -27.39 7.11
N TYR A 186 -4.46 -27.09 5.80
CA TYR A 186 -5.54 -27.63 4.99
C TYR A 186 -5.20 -29.01 4.38
N GLN A 187 -4.10 -29.13 3.62
CA GLN A 187 -3.79 -30.35 2.87
C GLN A 187 -3.33 -31.50 3.76
N ARG A 188 -2.63 -31.22 4.87
CA ARG A 188 -2.18 -32.22 5.85
C ARG A 188 -3.13 -32.40 7.01
N PHE A 189 -4.28 -31.73 7.02
CA PHE A 189 -5.29 -31.80 8.07
C PHE A 189 -4.76 -31.51 9.48
N MET A 190 -3.89 -30.45 9.60
CA MET A 190 -3.32 -30.03 10.87
C MET A 190 -4.00 -28.70 11.32
N PRO A 191 -5.19 -28.76 11.97
CA PRO A 191 -5.97 -27.57 12.31
C PRO A 191 -5.23 -26.63 13.25
N ASP A 192 -4.39 -27.15 14.13
CA ASP A 192 -3.60 -26.35 15.07
C ASP A 192 -2.61 -25.44 14.33
N VAL A 193 -1.95 -25.96 13.27
CA VAL A 193 -1.04 -25.17 12.42
C VAL A 193 -1.82 -24.14 11.61
N MET A 194 -3.01 -24.48 11.13
CA MET A 194 -3.90 -23.53 10.43
C MET A 194 -4.24 -22.34 11.32
N VAL A 195 -4.71 -22.62 12.54
CA VAL A 195 -5.08 -21.58 13.51
C VAL A 195 -3.88 -20.72 13.86
N GLY A 196 -2.71 -21.33 14.11
CA GLY A 196 -1.47 -20.62 14.39
C GLY A 196 -1.07 -19.69 13.24
N ALA A 197 -1.12 -20.15 11.98
CA ALA A 197 -0.82 -19.33 10.80
C ALA A 197 -1.80 -18.14 10.67
N VAL A 198 -3.10 -18.37 10.86
CA VAL A 198 -4.13 -17.32 10.80
C VAL A 198 -3.92 -16.25 11.88
N ILE A 199 -3.65 -16.67 13.12
CA ILE A 199 -3.37 -15.74 14.22
C ILE A 199 -2.14 -14.89 13.92
N LEU A 200 -1.06 -15.49 13.43
CA LEU A 200 0.15 -14.77 13.04
C LEU A 200 -0.10 -13.79 11.90
N CYS A 201 -0.89 -14.16 10.90
CA CYS A 201 -1.30 -13.26 9.82
C CYS A 201 -2.06 -12.04 10.37
N ILE A 202 -3.01 -12.24 11.28
CA ILE A 202 -3.80 -11.15 11.88
C ILE A 202 -2.88 -10.21 12.67
N ILE A 203 -2.02 -10.76 13.53
CA ILE A 203 -1.09 -9.97 14.34
C ILE A 203 -0.19 -9.13 13.44
N PHE A 204 0.37 -9.76 12.39
CA PHE A 204 1.25 -9.09 11.45
C PHE A 204 0.55 -7.92 10.74
N ILE A 205 -0.64 -8.14 10.20
CA ILE A 205 -1.43 -7.09 9.53
C ILE A 205 -1.72 -5.94 10.49
N VAL A 206 -2.20 -6.23 11.70
CA VAL A 206 -2.55 -5.21 12.69
C VAL A 206 -1.33 -4.38 13.09
N VAL A 207 -0.19 -5.02 13.34
CA VAL A 207 1.05 -4.32 13.70
C VAL A 207 1.47 -3.35 12.58
N PHE A 208 1.52 -3.82 11.34
CA PHE A 208 1.92 -2.96 10.22
C PHE A 208 0.92 -1.86 9.92
N GLN A 209 -0.37 -2.11 10.08
CA GLN A 209 -1.40 -1.10 9.92
C GLN A 209 -1.28 0.00 10.98
N VAL A 210 -1.11 -0.36 12.25
CA VAL A 210 -0.92 0.61 13.34
C VAL A 210 0.34 1.45 13.14
N ILE A 211 1.44 0.84 12.68
CA ILE A 211 2.68 1.57 12.34
C ILE A 211 2.41 2.59 11.23
N GLY A 212 1.77 2.17 10.15
CA GLY A 212 1.44 3.03 9.00
C GLY A 212 0.54 4.20 9.37
N ASP A 213 -0.53 3.95 10.11
CA ASP A 213 -1.47 4.96 10.56
C ASP A 213 -0.80 5.97 11.52
N THR A 214 0.03 5.48 12.43
CA THR A 214 0.77 6.34 13.38
C THR A 214 1.77 7.23 12.65
N LEU A 215 2.48 6.69 11.66
CA LEU A 215 3.45 7.43 10.86
C LEU A 215 2.75 8.51 10.01
N SER A 216 1.65 8.15 9.35
CA SER A 216 0.82 9.09 8.60
C SER A 216 0.30 10.24 9.48
N ALA A 217 -0.23 9.91 10.67
CA ALA A 217 -0.76 10.89 11.59
C ALA A 217 0.29 11.87 12.11
N LYS A 218 1.53 11.41 12.35
CA LYS A 218 2.64 12.29 12.77
C LYS A 218 3.07 13.29 11.68
N LEU A 219 2.90 12.93 10.40
CA LEU A 219 3.28 13.76 9.26
C LEU A 219 2.13 14.66 8.78
N ASP A 220 0.91 14.41 9.23
CA ASP A 220 -0.27 15.20 8.84
C ASP A 220 -0.38 16.50 9.65
N HIS A 221 0.27 17.53 9.12
CA HIS A 221 0.21 18.90 9.69
C HIS A 221 -1.16 19.56 9.53
N ARG A 222 -2.01 19.09 8.61
CA ARG A 222 -3.35 19.64 8.34
C ARG A 222 -4.32 19.40 9.50
N HIS A 223 -4.22 18.29 10.19
CA HIS A 223 -5.05 17.98 11.36
C HIS A 223 -4.80 18.94 12.52
N SER A 224 -3.60 19.48 12.70
CA SER A 224 -3.30 20.43 13.76
C SER A 224 -3.99 21.79 13.54
N LEU A 225 -4.04 22.26 12.31
CA LEU A 225 -4.68 23.53 11.94
C LEU A 225 -6.21 23.43 11.98
N SER A 226 -6.79 22.35 11.50
CA SER A 226 -8.24 22.09 11.55
C SER A 226 -8.76 21.97 13.00
N SER A 227 -8.02 21.29 13.87
CA SER A 227 -8.40 21.16 15.29
C SER A 227 -8.30 22.49 16.05
N GLN A 228 -7.31 23.34 15.72
CA GLN A 228 -7.20 24.68 16.28
C GLN A 228 -8.32 25.62 15.76
N GLY A 229 -8.69 25.51 14.49
CA GLY A 229 -9.81 26.26 13.90
C GLY A 229 -11.14 25.90 14.57
N LYS A 230 -11.43 24.60 14.78
CA LYS A 230 -12.63 24.13 15.49
C LYS A 230 -12.64 24.57 16.96
N ARG A 231 -11.48 24.54 17.65
CA ARG A 231 -11.36 25.03 19.04
C ARG A 231 -11.59 26.54 19.14
N ARG A 232 -11.05 27.33 18.20
CA ARG A 232 -11.28 28.78 18.15
C ARG A 232 -12.72 29.14 17.85
N ARG A 233 -13.39 28.38 16.94
CA ARG A 233 -14.80 28.58 16.63
C ARG A 233 -15.70 28.25 17.83
N LYS A 234 -15.49 27.12 18.52
CA LYS A 234 -16.22 26.76 19.75
C LYS A 234 -16.02 27.80 20.88
N LYS A 235 -14.80 28.34 21.03
CA LYS A 235 -14.54 29.42 22.01
C LYS A 235 -15.27 30.72 21.65
N ARG A 236 -15.36 31.06 20.36
CA ARG A 236 -16.12 32.27 19.93
C ARG A 236 -17.62 32.10 20.11
N GLU A 237 -18.17 30.92 19.79
CA GLU A 237 -19.58 30.60 20.02
C GLU A 237 -19.92 30.61 21.53
N ALA A 238 -19.07 30.05 22.38
CA ALA A 238 -19.26 30.10 23.83
C ALA A 238 -19.17 31.51 24.40
N ALA A 239 -18.26 32.35 23.89
CA ALA A 239 -18.13 33.75 24.31
C ALA A 239 -19.32 34.63 23.86
N SER A 240 -19.90 34.37 22.68
CA SER A 240 -21.10 35.08 22.22
C SER A 240 -22.36 34.74 23.05
N PHE A 241 -22.46 33.52 23.54
CA PHE A 241 -23.56 33.10 24.45
C PHE A 241 -23.46 33.75 25.86
N SER A 242 -22.24 34.06 26.31
CA SER A 242 -22.01 34.68 27.62
C SER A 242 -22.29 36.18 27.66
N VAL A 243 -22.32 36.87 26.49
CA VAL A 243 -22.58 38.30 26.38
C VAL A 243 -24.05 38.63 26.23
N VAL A 244 -24.91 37.65 25.95
CA VAL A 244 -26.37 37.79 25.78
C VAL A 244 -27.16 37.49 27.06
N LYS A 245 -26.46 37.20 28.16
CA LYS A 245 -27.03 37.10 29.51
C LYS A 245 -26.63 38.30 30.34
#